data_11d30e9801a53a1b14d358206ac6c6dc
#
_entry.id   11d30e9801a53a1b14d358206ac6c6dc
#
_cell.length_a   1.000
_cell.length_b   1.000
_cell.length_c   1.000
_cell.angle_alpha   90.00
_cell.angle_beta   90.00
_cell.angle_gamma   90.00
#
_symmetry.space_group_name_H-M   'P 1'
#
loop_
_entity.id
_entity.type
_entity.pdbx_description
1 polymer ?
#
loop_
_entity_poly.entity_id
_entity_poly.type
_entity_poly.pdbx_seq_one_letter_code
_entity_poly.pdbx_strand_id
1 'polypeptide(L)'
;MFKLGENQELTVGKKVEFGVYLTDGEARDERILLPKKQVPDNAEIGSKINVFVYKDSSDRLIATTNKPLLTMGAPAVLRVAQVNKMGAFLDWGLEKDLFLPYKQQTRKVKEGEEVLVALYIDKSERLCATMNVYKQLRTDSPYKAGDDVSGVIYEDSDNYGMFVAVDNIFSAIIPKNEEYGNLRIGDQIRARVTKVRDDGKLNLSVREKAHVQMYSDMDIILDLLDRFSGVLPFTEKASPEVIKRETGMSKNEFKRAVGHLYKERKIEITDGKIRKI
;
A
#
# COMPACT_ATOMS: atom_id res chain seq x y z
N MET A 1 31.76 -7.74 7.38
CA MET A 1 31.27 -7.88 5.98
C MET A 1 30.17 -6.86 5.73
N PHE A 2 30.28 -6.03 4.69
CA PHE A 2 29.28 -5.00 4.39
C PHE A 2 27.95 -5.63 3.93
N LYS A 3 26.84 -5.13 4.49
CA LYS A 3 25.49 -5.59 4.13
C LYS A 3 24.93 -4.73 3.01
N LEU A 4 24.82 -5.31 1.84
CA LEU A 4 24.28 -4.64 0.65
C LEU A 4 22.78 -4.36 0.81
N GLY A 5 22.34 -3.12 0.54
CA GLY A 5 20.94 -2.72 0.63
C GLY A 5 20.43 -2.41 2.04
N GLU A 6 21.34 -2.27 3.01
CA GLU A 6 21.01 -1.96 4.41
C GLU A 6 21.70 -0.70 4.90
N ASN A 7 21.05 -0.03 5.87
CA ASN A 7 21.69 1.00 6.67
C ASN A 7 22.56 0.35 7.74
N GLN A 8 23.79 0.81 7.88
CA GLN A 8 24.72 0.29 8.86
C GLN A 8 25.71 1.34 9.35
N GLU A 9 26.18 1.22 10.57
CA GLU A 9 27.17 2.11 11.15
C GLU A 9 28.57 1.61 10.80
N LEU A 10 29.34 2.45 10.08
CA LEU A 10 30.72 2.14 9.68
C LEU A 10 31.69 3.16 10.22
N THR A 11 32.95 2.74 10.41
CA THR A 11 34.00 3.55 10.98
C THR A 11 34.90 4.15 9.90
N VAL A 12 35.25 5.43 10.01
CA VAL A 12 36.22 6.11 9.13
C VAL A 12 37.60 5.54 9.35
N GLY A 13 38.11 4.80 8.37
CA GLY A 13 39.44 4.19 8.44
C GLY A 13 40.54 5.04 7.80
N LYS A 14 40.24 5.78 6.72
CA LYS A 14 41.22 6.59 5.99
C LYS A 14 40.54 7.74 5.26
N LYS A 15 41.14 8.94 5.33
CA LYS A 15 40.76 10.10 4.51
C LYS A 15 41.55 10.11 3.21
N VAL A 16 40.87 10.45 2.09
CA VAL A 16 41.45 10.58 0.75
C VAL A 16 40.89 11.84 0.09
N GLU A 17 41.47 12.28 -1.02
CA GLU A 17 41.09 13.53 -1.72
C GLU A 17 39.61 13.52 -2.16
N PHE A 18 39.09 12.35 -2.57
CA PHE A 18 37.75 12.18 -3.09
C PHE A 18 36.73 11.65 -2.07
N GLY A 19 37.09 11.53 -0.77
CA GLY A 19 36.19 11.09 0.28
C GLY A 19 36.85 10.43 1.45
N VAL A 20 36.17 9.49 2.10
CA VAL A 20 36.72 8.65 3.15
C VAL A 20 36.43 7.17 2.86
N TYR A 21 37.38 6.33 3.24
CA TYR A 21 37.17 4.90 3.28
C TYR A 21 36.61 4.48 4.64
N LEU A 22 35.53 3.76 4.63
CA LEU A 22 34.86 3.22 5.80
C LEU A 22 35.18 1.73 5.95
N THR A 23 35.22 1.25 7.21
CA THR A 23 35.43 -0.15 7.58
C THR A 23 34.33 -0.61 8.54
N ASP A 24 34.07 -1.90 8.58
CA ASP A 24 33.15 -2.52 9.57
C ASP A 24 33.86 -2.86 10.92
N GLY A 25 35.18 -2.60 11.01
CA GLY A 25 35.97 -2.86 12.19
C GLY A 25 36.46 -4.30 12.36
N GLU A 26 35.91 -5.26 11.63
CA GLU A 26 36.21 -6.69 11.77
C GLU A 26 37.30 -7.18 10.80
N ALA A 27 37.34 -6.65 9.59
CA ALA A 27 38.31 -7.02 8.57
C ALA A 27 39.10 -5.78 8.12
N ARG A 28 40.39 -5.73 8.43
CA ARG A 28 41.27 -4.57 8.11
C ARG A 28 41.42 -4.29 6.60
N ASP A 29 41.04 -5.22 5.72
CA ASP A 29 41.28 -5.12 4.29
C ASP A 29 40.02 -4.73 3.45
N GLU A 30 38.82 -4.95 3.97
CA GLU A 30 37.62 -4.53 3.27
C GLU A 30 37.31 -3.06 3.58
N ARG A 31 37.27 -2.24 2.54
CA ARG A 31 36.99 -0.80 2.64
C ARG A 31 35.97 -0.39 1.62
N ILE A 32 35.04 0.47 2.01
CA ILE A 32 34.02 1.05 1.14
C ILE A 32 34.19 2.58 1.09
N LEU A 33 34.07 3.16 -0.10
CA LEU A 33 34.18 4.60 -0.27
C LEU A 33 32.87 5.29 0.11
N LEU A 34 32.99 6.34 0.94
CA LEU A 34 31.98 7.38 1.10
C LEU A 34 32.47 8.63 0.34
N PRO A 35 31.76 9.09 -0.71
CA PRO A 35 32.18 10.25 -1.52
C PRO A 35 32.28 11.53 -0.70
N LYS A 36 33.22 12.41 -1.03
CA LYS A 36 33.52 13.66 -0.31
C LYS A 36 32.31 14.55 -0.04
N LYS A 37 31.40 14.66 -1.01
CA LYS A 37 30.17 15.47 -0.89
C LYS A 37 29.21 14.97 0.20
N GLN A 38 29.39 13.75 0.67
CA GLN A 38 28.52 13.08 1.62
C GLN A 38 29.20 12.84 2.98
N VAL A 39 30.49 13.20 3.10
CA VAL A 39 31.22 13.10 4.36
C VAL A 39 30.78 14.22 5.29
N PRO A 40 30.33 13.94 6.53
CA PRO A 40 30.04 14.98 7.52
C PRO A 40 31.28 15.84 7.81
N ASP A 41 31.10 17.15 8.00
CA ASP A 41 32.18 18.11 8.19
C ASP A 41 33.06 17.78 9.43
N ASN A 42 32.44 17.16 10.43
CA ASN A 42 33.12 16.77 11.69
C ASN A 42 33.66 15.33 11.66
N ALA A 43 33.68 14.66 10.50
CA ALA A 43 34.16 13.28 10.43
C ALA A 43 35.71 13.21 10.54
N GLU A 44 36.17 12.47 11.52
CA GLU A 44 37.61 12.18 11.76
C GLU A 44 37.87 10.68 11.60
N ILE A 45 39.15 10.30 11.49
CA ILE A 45 39.53 8.87 11.52
C ILE A 45 39.07 8.28 12.86
N GLY A 46 38.36 7.15 12.82
CA GLY A 46 37.72 6.53 13.98
C GLY A 46 36.28 6.98 14.24
N SER A 47 35.79 8.04 13.57
CA SER A 47 34.39 8.43 13.69
C SER A 47 33.46 7.37 13.08
N LYS A 48 32.30 7.16 13.70
CA LYS A 48 31.25 6.28 13.21
C LYS A 48 30.25 7.08 12.38
N ILE A 49 29.90 6.58 11.21
CA ILE A 49 28.94 7.20 10.29
C ILE A 49 27.89 6.16 9.92
N ASN A 50 26.61 6.54 10.04
CA ASN A 50 25.52 5.71 9.56
C ASN A 50 25.35 5.92 8.06
N VAL A 51 25.49 4.85 7.26
CA VAL A 51 25.49 4.88 5.81
C VAL A 51 24.63 3.75 5.25
N PHE A 52 24.08 3.99 4.07
CA PHE A 52 23.48 2.95 3.25
C PHE A 52 24.53 2.42 2.26
N VAL A 53 24.59 1.09 2.08
CA VAL A 53 25.56 0.45 1.19
C VAL A 53 24.86 -0.06 -0.07
N TYR A 54 25.39 0.35 -1.23
CA TYR A 54 24.87 -0.07 -2.53
C TYR A 54 25.99 -0.21 -3.56
N LYS A 55 25.67 -0.54 -4.82
CA LYS A 55 26.66 -0.58 -5.92
C LYS A 55 26.48 0.62 -6.84
N ASP A 56 27.60 1.29 -7.16
CA ASP A 56 27.65 2.39 -8.12
C ASP A 56 27.44 1.92 -9.58
N SER A 57 27.52 2.84 -10.55
CA SER A 57 27.37 2.56 -11.96
C SER A 57 28.45 1.61 -12.54
N SER A 58 29.57 1.44 -11.82
CA SER A 58 30.68 0.55 -12.18
C SER A 58 30.64 -0.77 -11.38
N ASP A 59 29.51 -1.09 -10.72
CA ASP A 59 29.31 -2.27 -9.86
C ASP A 59 30.25 -2.38 -8.65
N ARG A 60 30.84 -1.25 -8.23
CA ARG A 60 31.67 -1.20 -7.02
C ARG A 60 30.80 -0.90 -5.81
N LEU A 61 31.10 -1.53 -4.67
CA LEU A 61 30.47 -1.19 -3.42
C LEU A 61 30.80 0.26 -3.04
N ILE A 62 29.78 1.03 -2.70
CA ILE A 62 29.86 2.43 -2.31
C ILE A 62 28.90 2.71 -1.14
N ALA A 63 29.32 3.58 -0.24
CA ALA A 63 28.48 4.05 0.85
C ALA A 63 27.86 5.40 0.53
N THR A 64 26.69 5.67 1.09
CA THR A 64 26.02 6.97 0.99
C THR A 64 25.36 7.34 2.31
N THR A 65 25.40 8.64 2.67
CA THR A 65 24.61 9.21 3.77
C THR A 65 23.21 9.63 3.33
N ASN A 66 22.94 9.62 2.02
CA ASN A 66 21.58 9.81 1.51
C ASN A 66 20.71 8.64 1.93
N LYS A 67 19.49 8.95 2.36
CA LYS A 67 18.53 7.94 2.79
C LYS A 67 17.72 7.48 1.59
N PRO A 68 17.86 6.22 1.14
CA PRO A 68 16.98 5.70 0.10
C PRO A 68 15.55 5.57 0.63
N LEU A 69 14.57 5.66 -0.27
CA LEU A 69 13.16 5.46 0.04
C LEU A 69 12.82 3.98 0.31
N LEU A 70 13.73 3.07 0.00
CA LEU A 70 13.56 1.62 0.05
C LEU A 70 14.83 0.96 0.61
N THR A 71 14.66 0.01 1.54
CA THR A 71 15.74 -0.79 2.11
C THR A 71 15.40 -2.27 2.11
N MET A 72 16.37 -3.14 2.36
CA MET A 72 16.10 -4.59 2.45
C MET A 72 15.08 -4.88 3.55
N GLY A 73 14.06 -5.68 3.22
CA GLY A 73 13.01 -6.09 4.16
C GLY A 73 11.94 -5.03 4.46
N ALA A 74 12.02 -3.83 3.86
CA ALA A 74 11.05 -2.76 4.04
C ALA A 74 10.51 -2.31 2.67
N PRO A 75 9.39 -2.88 2.19
CA PRO A 75 8.76 -2.45 0.93
C PRO A 75 8.34 -0.99 0.96
N ALA A 76 8.37 -0.33 -0.21
CA ALA A 76 7.97 1.06 -0.35
C ALA A 76 7.28 1.30 -1.70
N VAL A 77 6.49 2.36 -1.76
CA VAL A 77 5.93 2.86 -3.03
C VAL A 77 6.95 3.77 -3.68
N LEU A 78 7.36 3.44 -4.90
CA LEU A 78 8.31 4.21 -5.69
C LEU A 78 7.70 4.66 -7.02
N ARG A 79 8.15 5.82 -7.50
CA ARG A 79 7.74 6.34 -8.80
C ARG A 79 8.57 5.72 -9.92
N VAL A 80 7.92 5.31 -11.01
CA VAL A 80 8.58 4.87 -12.24
C VAL A 80 9.14 6.10 -12.96
N ALA A 81 10.47 6.21 -13.00
CA ALA A 81 11.17 7.30 -13.67
C ALA A 81 11.25 7.07 -15.18
N GLN A 82 11.50 5.81 -15.60
CA GLN A 82 11.65 5.44 -17.01
C GLN A 82 11.27 3.98 -17.25
N VAL A 83 10.78 3.68 -18.45
CA VAL A 83 10.56 2.31 -18.94
C VAL A 83 11.35 2.07 -20.24
N ASN A 84 12.05 0.96 -20.34
CA ASN A 84 12.79 0.58 -21.54
C ASN A 84 12.60 -0.91 -21.91
N LYS A 85 13.39 -1.43 -22.87
CA LYS A 85 13.28 -2.82 -23.35
C LYS A 85 13.65 -3.89 -22.31
N MET A 86 14.34 -3.53 -21.22
CA MET A 86 14.78 -4.47 -20.18
C MET A 86 13.87 -4.50 -18.95
N GLY A 87 13.18 -3.40 -18.69
CA GLY A 87 12.33 -3.22 -17.52
C GLY A 87 12.02 -1.76 -17.25
N ALA A 88 11.70 -1.44 -16.01
CA ALA A 88 11.49 -0.09 -15.52
C ALA A 88 12.64 0.34 -14.58
N PHE A 89 12.81 1.63 -14.44
CA PHE A 89 13.73 2.26 -13.50
C PHE A 89 12.91 3.12 -12.55
N LEU A 90 13.18 2.97 -11.26
CA LEU A 90 12.41 3.59 -10.19
C LEU A 90 13.27 4.61 -9.47
N ASP A 91 12.71 5.80 -9.25
CA ASP A 91 13.32 6.78 -8.37
C ASP A 91 13.19 6.30 -6.92
N TRP A 92 14.33 6.03 -6.27
CA TRP A 92 14.41 5.59 -4.89
C TRP A 92 15.22 6.52 -3.99
N GLY A 93 15.47 7.76 -4.47
CA GLY A 93 16.16 8.81 -3.72
C GLY A 93 17.68 8.77 -3.79
N LEU A 94 18.27 7.90 -4.60
CA LEU A 94 19.72 7.86 -4.86
C LEU A 94 20.03 8.30 -6.31
N GLU A 95 21.31 8.62 -6.59
CA GLU A 95 21.73 9.13 -7.91
C GLU A 95 21.41 8.16 -9.07
N LYS A 96 21.44 6.86 -8.80
CA LYS A 96 21.13 5.83 -9.79
C LYS A 96 19.76 5.23 -9.49
N ASP A 97 18.86 5.29 -10.47
CA ASP A 97 17.55 4.66 -10.36
C ASP A 97 17.64 3.15 -10.10
N LEU A 98 16.68 2.64 -9.36
CA LEU A 98 16.58 1.22 -9.02
C LEU A 98 15.92 0.45 -10.17
N PHE A 99 16.58 -0.61 -10.65
CA PHE A 99 16.07 -1.41 -11.76
C PHE A 99 14.98 -2.39 -11.31
N LEU A 100 13.85 -2.37 -12.02
CA LEU A 100 12.72 -3.31 -11.89
C LEU A 100 12.61 -4.15 -13.17
N PRO A 101 13.21 -5.35 -13.23
CA PRO A 101 13.13 -6.24 -14.39
C PRO A 101 11.70 -6.64 -14.72
N TYR A 102 11.37 -6.85 -16.02
CA TYR A 102 10.05 -7.33 -16.42
C TYR A 102 9.62 -8.62 -15.71
N LYS A 103 10.54 -9.53 -15.43
CA LYS A 103 10.27 -10.79 -14.71
C LYS A 103 9.87 -10.59 -13.24
N GLN A 104 10.13 -9.41 -12.70
CA GLN A 104 9.80 -9.03 -11.33
C GLN A 104 8.57 -8.12 -11.24
N GLN A 105 7.94 -7.83 -12.37
CA GLN A 105 6.70 -7.07 -12.46
C GLN A 105 5.50 -8.03 -12.42
N THR A 106 4.53 -7.78 -11.55
CA THR A 106 3.24 -8.51 -11.51
C THR A 106 2.28 -8.03 -12.60
N ARG A 107 2.48 -6.81 -13.11
CA ARG A 107 1.80 -6.19 -14.24
C ARG A 107 2.73 -5.23 -14.96
N LYS A 108 2.41 -4.86 -16.19
CA LYS A 108 3.15 -3.81 -16.90
C LYS A 108 2.96 -2.47 -16.19
N VAL A 109 4.06 -1.75 -16.02
CA VAL A 109 4.07 -0.41 -15.42
C VAL A 109 4.36 0.66 -16.47
N LYS A 110 4.01 1.92 -16.19
CA LYS A 110 4.22 3.08 -17.07
C LYS A 110 5.02 4.15 -16.35
N GLU A 111 5.70 5.01 -17.12
CA GLU A 111 6.39 6.19 -16.58
C GLU A 111 5.43 7.10 -15.80
N GLY A 112 5.91 7.61 -14.67
CA GLY A 112 5.15 8.44 -13.75
C GLY A 112 4.23 7.69 -12.80
N GLU A 113 4.05 6.38 -12.98
CA GLU A 113 3.22 5.54 -12.12
C GLU A 113 3.92 5.25 -10.78
N GLU A 114 3.14 5.15 -9.72
CA GLU A 114 3.62 4.69 -8.41
C GLU A 114 3.38 3.19 -8.26
N VAL A 115 4.41 2.47 -7.80
CA VAL A 115 4.37 1.01 -7.65
C VAL A 115 4.94 0.59 -6.31
N LEU A 116 4.26 -0.32 -5.63
CA LEU A 116 4.78 -0.95 -4.41
C LEU A 116 5.83 -2.00 -4.80
N VAL A 117 7.01 -1.87 -4.25
CA VAL A 117 8.15 -2.76 -4.53
C VAL A 117 8.93 -3.09 -3.27
N ALA A 118 9.63 -4.19 -3.32
CA ALA A 118 10.63 -4.58 -2.34
C ALA A 118 12.02 -4.66 -3.01
N LEU A 119 13.06 -4.50 -2.19
CA LEU A 119 14.43 -4.65 -2.63
C LEU A 119 14.85 -6.13 -2.59
N TYR A 120 15.58 -6.58 -3.60
CA TYR A 120 16.22 -7.88 -3.60
C TYR A 120 17.60 -7.84 -4.29
N ILE A 121 18.43 -8.81 -3.99
CA ILE A 121 19.72 -8.98 -4.63
C ILE A 121 19.58 -10.01 -5.74
N ASP A 122 19.93 -9.63 -6.97
CA ASP A 122 19.87 -10.51 -8.13
C ASP A 122 21.06 -11.50 -8.16
N LYS A 123 21.09 -12.40 -9.17
CA LYS A 123 22.18 -13.38 -9.34
C LYS A 123 23.54 -12.74 -9.67
N SER A 124 23.57 -11.47 -10.06
CA SER A 124 24.77 -10.69 -10.32
C SER A 124 25.18 -9.85 -9.11
N GLU A 125 24.60 -10.14 -7.95
CA GLU A 125 24.82 -9.39 -6.70
C GLU A 125 24.50 -7.89 -6.81
N ARG A 126 23.48 -7.52 -7.60
CA ARG A 126 22.99 -6.16 -7.73
C ARG A 126 21.67 -5.98 -7.00
N LEU A 127 21.48 -4.80 -6.43
CA LEU A 127 20.18 -4.40 -5.88
C LEU A 127 19.21 -4.16 -7.05
N CYS A 128 18.05 -4.81 -6.96
CA CYS A 128 16.95 -4.67 -7.91
C CYS A 128 15.62 -4.59 -7.16
N ALA A 129 14.60 -4.03 -7.81
CA ALA A 129 13.24 -4.00 -7.29
C ALA A 129 12.44 -5.22 -7.75
N THR A 130 11.50 -5.65 -6.92
CA THR A 130 10.47 -6.64 -7.25
C THR A 130 9.10 -6.17 -6.79
N MET A 131 8.07 -6.38 -7.61
CA MET A 131 6.67 -6.18 -7.22
C MET A 131 6.10 -7.40 -6.45
N ASN A 132 6.83 -8.52 -6.38
CA ASN A 132 6.45 -9.69 -5.59
C ASN A 132 6.76 -9.48 -4.11
N VAL A 133 5.99 -8.58 -3.46
CA VAL A 133 6.25 -8.13 -2.08
C VAL A 133 5.77 -9.08 -1.01
N TYR A 134 4.92 -10.05 -1.33
CA TYR A 134 4.27 -10.95 -0.35
C TYR A 134 5.20 -11.52 0.71
N LYS A 135 6.40 -11.99 0.31
CA LYS A 135 7.38 -12.59 1.23
C LYS A 135 8.11 -11.59 2.12
N GLN A 136 8.01 -10.30 1.80
CA GLN A 136 8.66 -9.23 2.54
C GLN A 136 7.72 -8.59 3.58
N LEU A 137 6.42 -8.89 3.48
CA LEU A 137 5.43 -8.36 4.39
C LEU A 137 5.39 -9.17 5.69
N ARG A 138 5.32 -8.44 6.79
CA ARG A 138 5.27 -8.99 8.16
C ARG A 138 3.85 -9.41 8.53
N THR A 139 3.76 -10.29 9.51
CA THR A 139 2.49 -10.81 10.05
C THR A 139 2.30 -10.49 11.54
N ASP A 140 3.23 -9.77 12.15
CA ASP A 140 3.21 -9.37 13.56
C ASP A 140 2.72 -7.92 13.74
N SER A 141 1.61 -7.57 13.07
CA SER A 141 1.06 -6.24 13.14
C SER A 141 0.52 -5.90 14.54
N PRO A 142 0.54 -4.62 14.95
CA PRO A 142 -0.05 -4.18 16.21
C PRO A 142 -1.59 -4.07 16.15
N TYR A 143 -2.18 -4.21 14.97
CA TYR A 143 -3.58 -3.96 14.71
C TYR A 143 -4.51 -5.03 15.29
N LYS A 144 -5.72 -4.61 15.64
CA LYS A 144 -6.81 -5.44 16.18
C LYS A 144 -8.06 -5.31 15.32
N ALA A 145 -8.98 -6.24 15.47
CA ALA A 145 -10.28 -6.14 14.82
C ALA A 145 -11.01 -4.84 15.24
N GLY A 146 -11.46 -4.09 14.26
CA GLY A 146 -12.11 -2.78 14.42
C GLY A 146 -11.21 -1.59 14.11
N ASP A 147 -9.89 -1.76 14.06
CA ASP A 147 -8.95 -0.68 13.73
C ASP A 147 -9.06 -0.27 12.26
N ASP A 148 -8.91 1.02 12.00
CA ASP A 148 -8.82 1.58 10.65
C ASP A 148 -7.35 1.62 10.22
N VAL A 149 -7.09 1.17 9.00
CA VAL A 149 -5.74 1.03 8.43
C VAL A 149 -5.69 1.60 7.01
N SER A 150 -4.50 1.98 6.56
CA SER A 150 -4.24 2.37 5.17
C SER A 150 -3.30 1.35 4.53
N GLY A 151 -3.44 1.11 3.23
CA GLY A 151 -2.56 0.17 2.53
C GLY A 151 -2.69 0.28 1.02
N VAL A 152 -1.81 -0.46 0.34
CA VAL A 152 -1.76 -0.54 -1.14
C VAL A 152 -2.16 -1.94 -1.58
N ILE A 153 -3.06 -2.02 -2.55
CA ILE A 153 -3.42 -3.29 -3.21
C ILE A 153 -2.27 -3.66 -4.14
N TYR A 154 -1.64 -4.81 -3.93
CA TYR A 154 -0.50 -5.23 -4.74
C TYR A 154 -0.76 -6.47 -5.60
N GLU A 155 -1.82 -7.24 -5.30
CA GLU A 155 -2.19 -8.45 -6.04
C GLU A 155 -3.70 -8.67 -5.95
N ASP A 156 -4.29 -9.18 -7.05
CA ASP A 156 -5.69 -9.63 -7.11
C ASP A 156 -5.71 -11.12 -7.42
N SER A 157 -6.33 -11.90 -6.55
CA SER A 157 -6.42 -13.36 -6.67
C SER A 157 -7.85 -13.82 -6.85
N ASP A 158 -8.11 -14.53 -7.94
CA ASP A 158 -9.43 -15.10 -8.24
C ASP A 158 -9.96 -16.00 -7.12
N ASN A 159 -9.10 -16.62 -6.33
CA ASN A 159 -9.48 -17.57 -5.29
C ASN A 159 -9.63 -16.93 -3.90
N TYR A 160 -8.80 -15.92 -3.59
CA TYR A 160 -8.66 -15.40 -2.23
C TYR A 160 -9.21 -13.98 -2.07
N GLY A 161 -9.14 -13.14 -3.09
CA GLY A 161 -9.47 -11.74 -3.07
C GLY A 161 -8.24 -10.83 -3.24
N MET A 162 -8.33 -9.58 -2.80
CA MET A 162 -7.27 -8.60 -3.00
C MET A 162 -6.27 -8.60 -1.86
N PHE A 163 -4.99 -8.80 -2.18
CA PHE A 163 -3.90 -8.70 -1.21
C PHE A 163 -3.49 -7.24 -1.03
N VAL A 164 -3.32 -6.85 0.22
CA VAL A 164 -3.03 -5.48 0.64
C VAL A 164 -1.78 -5.45 1.51
N ALA A 165 -0.90 -4.51 1.24
CA ALA A 165 0.22 -4.17 2.12
C ALA A 165 -0.20 -3.01 3.02
N VAL A 166 -0.61 -3.31 4.25
CA VAL A 166 -0.96 -2.30 5.25
C VAL A 166 0.30 -1.61 5.72
N ASP A 167 0.30 -0.26 5.68
CA ASP A 167 1.46 0.62 5.97
C ASP A 167 2.70 0.26 5.14
N ASN A 168 2.54 -0.44 4.01
CA ASN A 168 3.61 -1.06 3.21
C ASN A 168 4.43 -2.13 3.97
N ILE A 169 4.00 -2.56 5.14
CA ILE A 169 4.74 -3.44 6.06
C ILE A 169 3.99 -4.74 6.32
N PHE A 170 2.68 -4.68 6.57
CA PHE A 170 1.94 -5.82 7.08
C PHE A 170 1.08 -6.50 6.02
N SER A 171 1.07 -7.84 6.05
CA SER A 171 0.29 -8.66 5.14
C SER A 171 -1.19 -8.65 5.49
N ALA A 172 -2.01 -8.27 4.53
CA ALA A 172 -3.45 -8.25 4.68
C ALA A 172 -4.16 -8.72 3.41
N ILE A 173 -5.45 -9.01 3.53
CA ILE A 173 -6.32 -9.40 2.43
C ILE A 173 -7.72 -8.81 2.61
N ILE A 174 -8.31 -8.35 1.52
CA ILE A 174 -9.76 -8.13 1.40
C ILE A 174 -10.32 -9.43 0.81
N PRO A 175 -11.06 -10.24 1.59
CA PRO A 175 -11.56 -11.53 1.10
C PRO A 175 -12.52 -11.37 -0.10
N LYS A 176 -12.54 -12.34 -1.00
CA LYS A 176 -13.35 -12.31 -2.23
C LYS A 176 -14.86 -12.15 -1.99
N ASN A 177 -15.36 -12.60 -0.83
CA ASN A 177 -16.78 -12.43 -0.46
C ASN A 177 -17.13 -11.01 0.02
N GLU A 178 -16.15 -10.15 0.20
CA GLU A 178 -16.39 -8.73 0.38
C GLU A 178 -16.64 -8.07 -0.99
N GLU A 179 -17.70 -7.24 -1.08
CA GLU A 179 -17.90 -6.39 -2.26
C GLU A 179 -16.99 -5.16 -2.13
N TYR A 180 -15.96 -5.06 -2.94
CA TYR A 180 -14.99 -3.98 -2.90
C TYR A 180 -15.05 -3.03 -4.10
N GLY A 181 -16.15 -3.10 -4.87
CA GLY A 181 -16.41 -2.18 -5.99
C GLY A 181 -15.36 -2.26 -7.11
N ASN A 182 -14.85 -1.11 -7.53
CA ASN A 182 -13.91 -0.98 -8.67
C ASN A 182 -12.44 -0.89 -8.24
N LEU A 183 -12.05 -1.47 -7.11
CA LEU A 183 -10.66 -1.45 -6.65
C LEU A 183 -9.73 -2.17 -7.63
N ARG A 184 -8.49 -1.68 -7.77
CA ARG A 184 -7.47 -2.17 -8.70
C ARG A 184 -6.12 -2.31 -8.02
N ILE A 185 -5.27 -3.14 -8.60
CA ILE A 185 -3.87 -3.23 -8.19
C ILE A 185 -3.20 -1.85 -8.35
N GLY A 186 -2.54 -1.38 -7.29
CA GLY A 186 -1.91 -0.07 -7.19
C GLY A 186 -2.74 0.96 -6.41
N ASP A 187 -4.03 0.70 -6.18
CA ASP A 187 -4.86 1.63 -5.42
C ASP A 187 -4.41 1.71 -3.96
N GLN A 188 -4.31 2.93 -3.47
CA GLN A 188 -4.20 3.21 -2.04
C GLN A 188 -5.59 3.21 -1.43
N ILE A 189 -5.80 2.42 -0.41
CA ILE A 189 -7.09 2.24 0.24
C ILE A 189 -7.03 2.57 1.73
N ARG A 190 -8.19 2.97 2.25
CA ARG A 190 -8.49 2.92 3.69
C ARG A 190 -9.44 1.76 3.92
N ALA A 191 -9.15 0.96 4.92
CA ALA A 191 -9.91 -0.24 5.23
C ALA A 191 -9.96 -0.46 6.74
N ARG A 192 -10.91 -1.25 7.18
CA ARG A 192 -11.01 -1.66 8.58
C ARG A 192 -10.57 -3.11 8.73
N VAL A 193 -9.81 -3.39 9.76
CA VAL A 193 -9.47 -4.75 10.17
C VAL A 193 -10.74 -5.46 10.68
N THR A 194 -11.16 -6.52 10.00
CA THR A 194 -12.31 -7.32 10.43
C THR A 194 -11.89 -8.48 11.32
N LYS A 195 -10.69 -9.02 11.09
CA LYS A 195 -10.13 -10.15 11.85
C LYS A 195 -8.61 -10.14 11.74
N VAL A 196 -7.93 -10.45 12.84
CA VAL A 196 -6.54 -10.92 12.85
C VAL A 196 -6.57 -12.43 12.76
N ARG A 197 -5.90 -13.01 11.76
CA ARG A 197 -5.86 -14.46 11.53
C ARG A 197 -4.86 -15.12 12.48
N ASP A 198 -4.93 -16.44 12.60
CA ASP A 198 -4.00 -17.22 13.44
C ASP A 198 -2.56 -17.16 12.94
N ASP A 199 -2.36 -16.93 11.63
CA ASP A 199 -1.05 -16.70 11.01
C ASP A 199 -0.58 -15.22 11.11
N GLY A 200 -1.30 -14.38 11.84
CA GLY A 200 -1.00 -12.98 12.08
C GLY A 200 -1.37 -12.02 10.94
N LYS A 201 -1.84 -12.53 9.80
CA LYS A 201 -2.31 -11.70 8.69
C LYS A 201 -3.66 -11.06 9.00
N LEU A 202 -3.92 -9.91 8.37
CA LEU A 202 -5.15 -9.15 8.60
C LEU A 202 -6.19 -9.46 7.51
N ASN A 203 -7.44 -9.67 7.93
CA ASN A 203 -8.58 -9.57 7.02
C ASN A 203 -9.13 -8.15 7.09
N LEU A 204 -9.38 -7.55 5.93
CA LEU A 204 -9.84 -6.18 5.79
C LEU A 204 -11.23 -6.11 5.16
N SER A 205 -11.95 -5.03 5.46
CA SER A 205 -13.14 -4.60 4.73
C SER A 205 -13.03 -3.11 4.40
N VAL A 206 -13.33 -2.76 3.16
CA VAL A 206 -13.42 -1.37 2.70
C VAL A 206 -14.82 -0.78 2.88
N ARG A 207 -15.78 -1.59 3.33
CA ARG A 207 -17.14 -1.14 3.61
C ARG A 207 -17.12 -0.25 4.85
N GLU A 208 -17.83 0.85 4.77
CA GLU A 208 -18.16 1.63 5.95
C GLU A 208 -18.90 0.78 6.98
N LYS A 209 -18.81 1.14 8.26
CA LYS A 209 -19.60 0.47 9.30
C LYS A 209 -21.07 0.47 8.86
N ALA A 210 -21.76 -0.65 9.01
CA ALA A 210 -23.15 -0.80 8.60
C ALA A 210 -24.07 0.32 9.13
N HIS A 211 -23.70 0.97 10.22
CA HIS A 211 -24.38 2.12 10.80
C HIS A 211 -24.13 3.42 9.99
N VAL A 212 -22.89 3.68 9.53
CA VAL A 212 -22.55 4.86 8.73
C VAL A 212 -23.16 4.71 7.34
N GLN A 213 -23.02 3.54 6.72
CA GLN A 213 -23.66 3.21 5.45
C GLN A 213 -25.19 3.39 5.52
N MET A 214 -25.80 2.97 6.63
CA MET A 214 -27.25 3.10 6.80
C MET A 214 -27.72 4.56 6.81
N TYR A 215 -26.97 5.50 7.41
CA TYR A 215 -27.35 6.92 7.35
C TYR A 215 -27.22 7.47 5.94
N SER A 216 -26.18 7.11 5.19
CA SER A 216 -26.04 7.44 3.77
C SER A 216 -27.19 6.87 2.94
N ASP A 217 -27.57 5.62 3.20
CA ASP A 217 -28.70 4.96 2.54
C ASP A 217 -30.04 5.67 2.85
N MET A 218 -30.23 6.13 4.07
CA MET A 218 -31.43 6.91 4.48
C MET A 218 -31.48 8.24 3.75
N ASP A 219 -30.37 8.96 3.63
CA ASP A 219 -30.30 10.24 2.92
C ASP A 219 -30.60 10.07 1.43
N ILE A 220 -30.07 9.02 0.79
CA ILE A 220 -30.40 8.69 -0.61
C ILE A 220 -31.90 8.44 -0.80
N ILE A 221 -32.56 7.74 0.14
CA ILE A 221 -34.02 7.51 0.07
C ILE A 221 -34.81 8.82 0.24
N LEU A 222 -34.39 9.69 1.16
CA LEU A 222 -35.03 10.99 1.36
C LEU A 222 -34.87 11.90 0.13
N ASP A 223 -33.68 11.93 -0.48
CA ASP A 223 -33.42 12.66 -1.73
C ASP A 223 -34.26 12.12 -2.89
N LEU A 224 -34.43 10.81 -2.99
CA LEU A 224 -35.29 10.20 -3.97
C LEU A 224 -36.77 10.58 -3.74
N LEU A 225 -37.24 10.53 -2.50
CA LEU A 225 -38.58 11.00 -2.16
C LEU A 225 -38.79 12.44 -2.60
N ASP A 226 -37.83 13.33 -2.38
CA ASP A 226 -37.92 14.73 -2.81
C ASP A 226 -37.99 14.86 -4.32
N ARG A 227 -37.20 14.08 -5.07
CA ARG A 227 -37.26 14.03 -6.56
C ARG A 227 -38.59 13.50 -7.09
N PHE A 228 -39.22 12.56 -6.36
CA PHE A 228 -40.53 11.97 -6.73
C PHE A 228 -41.71 12.68 -6.05
N SER A 229 -41.56 13.97 -5.72
CA SER A 229 -42.65 14.77 -5.11
C SER A 229 -43.18 14.16 -3.81
N GLY A 230 -42.32 13.56 -3.02
CA GLY A 230 -42.63 12.97 -1.72
C GLY A 230 -43.16 11.55 -1.73
N VAL A 231 -43.26 10.88 -2.89
CA VAL A 231 -43.83 9.53 -2.98
C VAL A 231 -43.02 8.62 -3.90
N LEU A 232 -42.42 7.57 -3.32
CA LEU A 232 -41.80 6.49 -4.11
C LEU A 232 -42.88 5.45 -4.49
N PRO A 233 -43.02 5.07 -5.77
CA PRO A 233 -44.03 4.15 -6.24
C PRO A 233 -43.77 2.66 -5.97
N PHE A 234 -42.80 2.36 -5.09
CA PHE A 234 -42.39 1.02 -4.69
C PHE A 234 -41.96 0.95 -3.23
N THR A 235 -41.91 -0.25 -2.69
CA THR A 235 -41.47 -0.53 -1.31
C THR A 235 -40.39 -1.60 -1.30
N GLU A 236 -39.97 -2.09 -0.14
CA GLU A 236 -39.04 -3.23 0.04
C GLU A 236 -39.56 -4.55 -0.58
N LYS A 237 -40.81 -4.59 -1.02
CA LYS A 237 -41.39 -5.74 -1.73
C LYS A 237 -41.06 -5.77 -3.22
N ALA A 238 -40.54 -4.69 -3.77
CA ALA A 238 -40.10 -4.63 -5.16
C ALA A 238 -38.95 -5.63 -5.45
N SER A 239 -38.74 -5.93 -6.73
CA SER A 239 -37.67 -6.85 -7.13
C SER A 239 -36.30 -6.24 -6.86
N PRO A 240 -35.24 -7.04 -6.60
CA PRO A 240 -33.89 -6.56 -6.38
C PRO A 240 -33.36 -5.66 -7.51
N GLU A 241 -33.76 -5.96 -8.77
CA GLU A 241 -33.36 -5.22 -9.98
C GLU A 241 -33.92 -3.80 -9.96
N VAL A 242 -35.20 -3.66 -9.58
CA VAL A 242 -35.87 -2.36 -9.48
C VAL A 242 -35.23 -1.51 -8.39
N ILE A 243 -35.04 -2.09 -7.19
CA ILE A 243 -34.42 -1.40 -6.09
C ILE A 243 -33.02 -0.93 -6.47
N LYS A 244 -32.20 -1.82 -7.04
CA LYS A 244 -30.80 -1.49 -7.43
C LYS A 244 -30.76 -0.41 -8.52
N ARG A 245 -31.66 -0.46 -9.50
CA ARG A 245 -31.73 0.53 -10.58
C ARG A 245 -32.09 1.92 -10.06
N GLU A 246 -33.10 2.01 -9.18
CA GLU A 246 -33.64 3.29 -8.72
C GLU A 246 -32.82 3.92 -7.58
N THR A 247 -32.21 3.08 -6.71
CA THR A 247 -31.56 3.54 -5.49
C THR A 247 -30.05 3.28 -5.46
N GLY A 248 -29.53 2.41 -6.33
CA GLY A 248 -28.15 1.92 -6.28
C GLY A 248 -27.91 0.85 -5.20
N MET A 249 -28.87 0.60 -4.31
CA MET A 249 -28.75 -0.26 -3.13
C MET A 249 -29.11 -1.72 -3.43
N SER A 250 -28.58 -2.63 -2.62
CA SER A 250 -29.12 -3.98 -2.52
C SER A 250 -30.49 -3.97 -1.81
N LYS A 251 -31.30 -4.99 -2.03
CA LYS A 251 -32.61 -5.13 -1.36
C LYS A 251 -32.51 -5.12 0.16
N ASN A 252 -31.44 -5.67 0.74
CA ASN A 252 -31.22 -5.71 2.18
C ASN A 252 -30.84 -4.33 2.76
N GLU A 253 -30.03 -3.55 2.04
CA GLU A 253 -29.69 -2.17 2.40
C GLU A 253 -30.93 -1.29 2.36
N PHE A 254 -31.66 -1.32 1.25
CA PHE A 254 -32.91 -0.59 1.09
C PHE A 254 -33.92 -0.92 2.21
N LYS A 255 -34.14 -2.22 2.48
CA LYS A 255 -35.05 -2.67 3.55
C LYS A 255 -34.65 -2.13 4.94
N ARG A 256 -33.33 -2.12 5.24
CA ARG A 256 -32.84 -1.58 6.52
C ARG A 256 -33.08 -0.08 6.61
N ALA A 257 -32.70 0.68 5.58
CA ALA A 257 -32.84 2.14 5.56
C ALA A 257 -34.31 2.57 5.65
N VAL A 258 -35.20 1.95 4.87
CA VAL A 258 -36.66 2.17 4.94
C VAL A 258 -37.21 1.86 6.32
N GLY A 259 -36.78 0.74 6.94
CA GLY A 259 -37.21 0.36 8.30
C GLY A 259 -36.80 1.39 9.35
N HIS A 260 -35.62 2.00 9.23
CA HIS A 260 -35.16 3.07 10.12
C HIS A 260 -35.90 4.38 9.90
N LEU A 261 -36.05 4.83 8.64
CA LEU A 261 -36.83 6.03 8.32
C LEU A 261 -38.27 5.93 8.82
N TYR A 262 -38.89 4.75 8.69
CA TYR A 262 -40.23 4.48 9.23
C TYR A 262 -40.28 4.58 10.77
N LYS A 263 -39.30 3.98 11.45
CA LYS A 263 -39.17 4.03 12.90
C LYS A 263 -38.93 5.46 13.41
N GLU A 264 -38.18 6.27 12.65
CA GLU A 264 -37.97 7.70 12.95
C GLU A 264 -39.13 8.60 12.56
N ARG A 265 -40.23 8.04 12.03
CA ARG A 265 -41.42 8.76 11.56
C ARG A 265 -41.13 9.81 10.47
N LYS A 266 -40.13 9.58 9.67
CA LYS A 266 -39.77 10.42 8.51
C LYS A 266 -40.52 10.01 7.25
N ILE A 267 -41.01 8.77 7.23
CA ILE A 267 -41.81 8.19 6.12
C ILE A 267 -42.96 7.36 6.64
N GLU A 268 -43.97 7.19 5.79
CA GLU A 268 -45.04 6.20 5.97
C GLU A 268 -45.07 5.23 4.80
N ILE A 269 -45.58 4.03 5.03
CA ILE A 269 -45.71 2.97 4.01
C ILE A 269 -47.21 2.65 3.88
N THR A 270 -47.83 3.12 2.80
CA THR A 270 -49.29 2.98 2.53
C THR A 270 -49.48 2.59 1.06
N ASP A 271 -50.42 1.69 0.81
CA ASP A 271 -50.84 1.25 -0.55
C ASP A 271 -49.65 0.82 -1.45
N GLY A 272 -48.63 0.13 -0.90
CA GLY A 272 -47.50 -0.33 -1.67
C GLY A 272 -46.54 0.79 -2.10
N LYS A 273 -46.61 1.97 -1.47
CA LYS A 273 -45.78 3.16 -1.72
C LYS A 273 -45.14 3.64 -0.43
N ILE A 274 -44.02 4.31 -0.56
CA ILE A 274 -43.35 5.04 0.53
C ILE A 274 -43.62 6.53 0.38
N ARG A 275 -44.09 7.18 1.42
CA ARG A 275 -44.39 8.61 1.44
C ARG A 275 -43.55 9.31 2.48
N LYS A 276 -43.06 10.50 2.15
CA LYS A 276 -42.40 11.41 3.13
C LYS A 276 -43.47 12.04 4.00
N ILE A 277 -43.24 12.12 5.33
CA ILE A 277 -44.09 12.75 6.30
C ILE A 277 -43.68 14.20 6.48
#